data_5e74230e91bb399acc18213dd7569b6e
#
_entry.id   5e74230e91bb399acc18213dd7569b6e
#
_cell.length_a   1.000
_cell.length_b   1.000
_cell.length_c   1.000
_cell.angle_alpha   90.00
_cell.angle_beta   90.00
_cell.angle_gamma   90.00
#
_symmetry.space_group_name_H-M   'P 1'
#
loop_
_entity.id
_entity.type
_entity.pdbx_description
1 polymer ?
#
loop_
_entity_poly.entity_id
_entity_poly.type
_entity_poly.pdbx_seq_one_letter_code
_entity_poly.pdbx_strand_id
1 'polypeptide(L)'
;RYLDKIPNRNSLTFIITMNNLSVLGLQAQLEWIRSLRILYSKTYQRVWFDTPLLRSPSWQSLQILPPVYADRLEEVADWMESHRETPDKPFQGFKDYEIQRMRRDIDWMREGSKLDTDYVKMQRADFYRFFQEYDKRHKSDFLKVFPQMKEFWDECRYHAQK
;
A
#
# COMPACT_ATOMS: atom_id res chain seq x y z
N ARG A 1 7.27 -18.92 12.26
CA ARG A 1 7.08 -19.29 13.69
C ARG A 1 5.60 -19.43 14.08
N TYR A 2 4.69 -18.53 13.67
CA TYR A 2 3.26 -18.73 13.93
C TYR A 2 2.71 -19.91 13.11
N LEU A 3 2.96 -19.92 11.80
CA LEU A 3 2.50 -20.97 10.89
C LEU A 3 3.12 -22.35 11.18
N ASP A 4 4.26 -22.41 11.85
CA ASP A 4 4.86 -23.68 12.31
C ASP A 4 4.08 -24.31 13.47
N LYS A 5 3.43 -23.47 14.28
CA LYS A 5 2.76 -23.89 15.52
C LYS A 5 1.27 -24.19 15.35
N ILE A 6 0.66 -23.74 14.25
CA ILE A 6 -0.76 -23.97 14.00
C ILE A 6 -0.97 -25.17 13.08
N PRO A 7 -2.11 -25.90 13.24
CA PRO A 7 -2.44 -27.02 12.37
C PRO A 7 -2.35 -26.64 10.89
N ASN A 8 -1.93 -27.58 10.06
CA ASN A 8 -1.79 -27.35 8.62
C ASN A 8 -3.08 -26.87 7.92
N ARG A 9 -4.25 -27.08 8.52
CA ARG A 9 -5.54 -26.62 8.00
C ARG A 9 -5.82 -25.14 8.23
N ASN A 10 -5.06 -24.45 9.06
CA ASN A 10 -5.27 -23.04 9.36
C ASN A 10 -4.51 -22.15 8.38
N SER A 11 -5.07 -20.98 8.11
CA SER A 11 -4.51 -19.97 7.24
C SER A 11 -4.21 -18.67 7.99
N LEU A 12 -3.33 -17.85 7.40
CA LEU A 12 -3.00 -16.50 7.84
C LEU A 12 -3.41 -15.53 6.74
N THR A 13 -4.13 -14.49 7.10
CA THR A 13 -4.52 -13.41 6.18
C THR A 13 -3.90 -12.09 6.63
N PHE A 14 -3.23 -11.40 5.72
CA PHE A 14 -2.74 -10.04 5.92
C PHE A 14 -3.75 -9.06 5.34
N ILE A 15 -4.23 -8.12 6.15
CA ILE A 15 -5.03 -7.00 5.69
C ILE A 15 -4.10 -5.79 5.55
N ILE A 16 -3.83 -5.40 4.31
CA ILE A 16 -2.94 -4.30 3.97
C ILE A 16 -3.81 -3.11 3.56
N THR A 17 -4.18 -2.28 4.51
CA THR A 17 -4.99 -1.09 4.21
C THR A 17 -4.20 -0.13 3.33
N MET A 18 -4.66 0.04 2.10
CA MET A 18 -4.03 0.91 1.11
C MET A 18 -4.30 2.38 1.42
N ASN A 19 -3.26 3.10 1.76
CA ASN A 19 -3.26 4.53 2.06
C ASN A 19 -1.99 5.19 1.50
N ASN A 20 -1.90 6.50 1.61
CA ASN A 20 -0.77 7.25 1.05
C ASN A 20 0.61 6.91 1.64
N LEU A 21 0.71 6.27 2.78
CA LEU A 21 1.99 5.82 3.35
C LEU A 21 2.32 4.37 2.96
N SER A 22 1.32 3.54 2.66
CA SER A 22 1.53 2.11 2.37
C SER A 22 2.23 1.87 1.03
N VAL A 23 2.13 2.80 0.07
CA VAL A 23 2.66 2.66 -1.30
C VAL A 23 4.15 2.32 -1.32
N LEU A 24 4.94 2.98 -0.46
CA LEU A 24 6.40 2.85 -0.49
C LEU A 24 6.92 1.50 0.02
N GLY A 25 6.18 0.88 0.94
CA GLY A 25 6.57 -0.41 1.54
C GLY A 25 5.86 -1.62 0.94
N LEU A 26 4.93 -1.40 0.01
CA LEU A 26 4.03 -2.44 -0.47
C LEU A 26 4.76 -3.59 -1.15
N GLN A 27 5.70 -3.30 -2.05
CA GLN A 27 6.46 -4.33 -2.75
C GLN A 27 7.20 -5.24 -1.77
N ALA A 28 7.96 -4.67 -0.85
CA ALA A 28 8.71 -5.45 0.15
C ALA A 28 7.77 -6.31 1.01
N GLN A 29 6.57 -5.81 1.35
CA GLN A 29 5.57 -6.57 2.09
C GLN A 29 5.01 -7.74 1.25
N LEU A 30 4.74 -7.52 -0.04
CA LEU A 30 4.26 -8.57 -0.95
C LEU A 30 5.35 -9.62 -1.23
N GLU A 31 6.61 -9.22 -1.36
CA GLU A 31 7.76 -10.13 -1.46
C GLU A 31 7.85 -11.04 -0.23
N TRP A 32 7.69 -10.46 0.95
CA TRP A 32 7.67 -11.23 2.19
C TRP A 32 6.47 -12.18 2.25
N ILE A 33 5.26 -11.74 1.88
CA ILE A 33 4.06 -12.60 1.79
C ILE A 33 4.30 -13.77 0.82
N ARG A 34 4.90 -13.49 -0.35
CA ARG A 34 5.25 -14.52 -1.32
C ARG A 34 6.25 -15.52 -0.75
N SER A 35 7.25 -15.06 -0.01
CA SER A 35 8.22 -15.95 0.66
C SER A 35 7.53 -16.89 1.66
N LEU A 36 6.54 -16.39 2.40
CA LEU A 36 5.71 -17.22 3.29
C LEU A 36 4.85 -18.21 2.50
N ARG A 37 4.31 -17.84 1.34
CA ARG A 37 3.59 -18.77 0.46
C ARG A 37 4.47 -19.93 0.00
N ILE A 38 5.68 -19.63 -0.48
CA ILE A 38 6.65 -20.65 -0.91
C ILE A 38 6.97 -21.61 0.23
N LEU A 39 7.09 -21.12 1.45
CA LEU A 39 7.45 -21.93 2.61
C LEU A 39 6.26 -22.76 3.13
N TYR A 40 5.06 -22.20 3.19
CA TYR A 40 3.94 -22.78 3.93
C TYR A 40 2.74 -23.21 3.08
N SER A 41 2.62 -22.75 1.82
CA SER A 41 1.49 -23.07 0.93
C SER A 41 1.87 -24.10 -0.13
N LYS A 42 2.34 -25.29 0.28
CA LYS A 42 2.81 -26.33 -0.64
C LYS A 42 1.67 -27.18 -1.23
N THR A 43 0.67 -27.52 -0.42
CA THR A 43 -0.43 -28.41 -0.78
C THR A 43 -1.77 -27.69 -0.88
N TYR A 44 -1.91 -26.55 -0.25
CA TYR A 44 -3.07 -25.66 -0.33
C TYR A 44 -2.69 -24.26 0.17
N GLN A 45 -3.55 -23.27 -0.15
CA GLN A 45 -3.32 -21.86 0.22
C GLN A 45 -3.41 -21.65 1.72
N ARG A 46 -2.31 -21.30 2.36
CA ARG A 46 -2.26 -20.97 3.80
C ARG A 46 -2.02 -19.50 4.07
N VAL A 47 -1.47 -18.77 3.11
CA VAL A 47 -1.13 -17.35 3.27
C VAL A 47 -1.94 -16.52 2.27
N TRP A 48 -2.77 -15.64 2.80
CA TRP A 48 -3.65 -14.76 2.05
C TRP A 48 -3.29 -13.31 2.32
N PHE A 49 -3.67 -12.43 1.43
CA PHE A 49 -3.70 -11.00 1.71
C PHE A 49 -4.88 -10.32 1.02
N ASP A 50 -5.22 -9.15 1.52
CA ASP A 50 -6.21 -8.26 0.96
C ASP A 50 -5.73 -6.82 1.05
N THR A 51 -6.11 -5.98 0.06
CA THR A 51 -5.70 -4.57 -0.06
C THR A 51 -6.92 -3.63 -0.04
N PRO A 52 -7.65 -3.52 1.09
CA PRO A 52 -8.75 -2.58 1.18
C PRO A 52 -8.26 -1.13 1.11
N LEU A 53 -8.99 -0.29 0.35
CA LEU A 53 -8.70 1.13 0.22
C LEU A 53 -9.13 1.91 1.46
N LEU A 54 -8.25 2.75 2.01
CA LEU A 54 -8.60 3.72 3.04
C LEU A 54 -9.27 4.94 2.40
N ARG A 55 -10.56 5.13 2.68
CA ARG A 55 -11.37 6.24 2.17
C ARG A 55 -11.53 7.37 3.17
N SER A 56 -11.43 7.08 4.45
CA SER A 56 -11.57 8.05 5.54
C SER A 56 -10.54 7.76 6.63
N PRO A 57 -9.85 8.77 7.14
CA PRO A 57 -9.94 10.18 6.70
C PRO A 57 -9.34 10.41 5.30
N SER A 58 -9.94 11.33 4.54
CA SER A 58 -9.60 11.55 3.12
C SER A 58 -8.16 12.04 2.90
N TRP A 59 -7.58 12.73 3.86
CA TRP A 59 -6.16 13.13 3.81
C TRP A 59 -5.16 11.95 3.92
N GLN A 60 -5.62 10.74 4.23
CA GLN A 60 -4.83 9.51 4.13
C GLN A 60 -5.10 8.70 2.86
N SER A 61 -5.99 9.15 2.00
CA SER A 61 -6.31 8.47 0.75
C SER A 61 -5.12 8.46 -0.23
N LEU A 62 -5.03 7.40 -1.03
CA LEU A 62 -4.11 7.34 -2.17
C LEU A 62 -4.34 8.47 -3.18
N GLN A 63 -5.59 8.97 -3.30
CA GLN A 63 -5.98 9.94 -4.32
C GLN A 63 -5.36 11.32 -4.12
N ILE A 64 -4.78 11.62 -2.97
CA ILE A 64 -4.06 12.89 -2.76
C ILE A 64 -2.59 12.85 -3.18
N LEU A 65 -2.07 11.65 -3.49
CA LEU A 65 -0.68 11.51 -3.93
C LEU A 65 -0.47 12.00 -5.37
N PRO A 66 0.72 12.50 -5.69
CA PRO A 66 1.11 12.77 -7.07
C PRO A 66 1.07 11.52 -7.97
N PRO A 67 0.85 11.69 -9.29
CA PRO A 67 0.74 10.57 -10.25
C PRO A 67 1.91 9.59 -10.23
N VAL A 68 3.13 10.04 -9.94
CA VAL A 68 4.34 9.20 -9.86
C VAL A 68 4.20 8.03 -8.89
N TYR A 69 3.34 8.15 -7.88
CA TYR A 69 3.09 7.03 -6.96
C TYR A 69 2.16 5.97 -7.57
N ALA A 70 1.29 6.35 -8.51
CA ALA A 70 0.51 5.37 -9.28
C ALA A 70 1.43 4.56 -10.22
N ASP A 71 2.43 5.19 -10.81
CA ASP A 71 3.41 4.51 -11.66
C ASP A 71 4.22 3.49 -10.84
N ARG A 72 4.59 3.82 -9.61
CA ARG A 72 5.23 2.86 -8.69
C ARG A 72 4.33 1.67 -8.35
N LEU A 73 3.03 1.89 -8.16
CA LEU A 73 2.10 0.79 -7.94
C LEU A 73 1.91 -0.06 -9.20
N GLU A 74 2.02 0.54 -10.40
CA GLU A 74 2.02 -0.19 -11.66
C GLU A 74 3.21 -1.16 -11.74
N GLU A 75 4.42 -0.70 -11.38
CA GLU A 75 5.61 -1.55 -11.28
C GLU A 75 5.40 -2.72 -10.31
N VAL A 76 4.72 -2.48 -9.19
CA VAL A 76 4.35 -3.55 -8.23
C VAL A 76 3.37 -4.54 -8.85
N ALA A 77 2.36 -4.05 -9.58
CA ALA A 77 1.39 -4.91 -10.26
C ALA A 77 2.04 -5.76 -11.36
N ASP A 78 2.98 -5.18 -12.12
CA ASP A 78 3.76 -5.90 -13.14
C ASP A 78 4.67 -6.96 -12.50
N TRP A 79 5.28 -6.63 -11.37
CA TRP A 79 6.06 -7.59 -10.59
C TRP A 79 5.16 -8.72 -10.06
N MET A 80 3.96 -8.45 -9.56
CA MET A 80 3.00 -9.48 -9.18
C MET A 80 2.62 -10.37 -10.37
N GLU A 81 2.40 -9.78 -11.54
CA GLU A 81 2.11 -10.47 -12.80
C GLU A 81 3.24 -11.45 -13.18
N SER A 82 4.49 -11.01 -13.09
CA SER A 82 5.67 -11.84 -13.38
C SER A 82 5.88 -12.98 -12.37
N HIS A 83 5.20 -12.88 -11.21
CA HIS A 83 5.23 -13.89 -10.15
C HIS A 83 3.85 -14.54 -9.92
N ARG A 84 3.03 -14.58 -10.97
CA ARG A 84 1.74 -15.28 -10.98
C ARG A 84 1.90 -16.75 -10.59
N GLU A 85 0.90 -17.32 -9.93
CA GLU A 85 0.89 -18.75 -9.66
C GLU A 85 0.78 -19.54 -10.97
N THR A 86 1.43 -20.70 -11.00
CA THR A 86 1.47 -21.59 -12.15
C THR A 86 1.01 -23.00 -11.76
N PRO A 87 0.54 -23.82 -12.71
CA PRO A 87 0.07 -25.18 -12.40
C PRO A 87 1.12 -26.08 -11.72
N ASP A 88 2.40 -25.86 -11.99
CA ASP A 88 3.53 -26.58 -11.36
C ASP A 88 3.92 -26.01 -9.98
N LYS A 89 3.51 -24.78 -9.67
CA LYS A 89 3.74 -24.10 -8.38
C LYS A 89 2.46 -23.45 -7.88
N PRO A 90 1.39 -24.23 -7.65
CA PRO A 90 0.14 -23.69 -7.15
C PRO A 90 0.34 -23.10 -5.77
N PHE A 91 -0.41 -22.04 -5.44
CA PHE A 91 -0.43 -21.35 -4.15
C PHE A 91 0.86 -20.60 -3.77
N GLN A 92 1.89 -20.57 -4.60
CA GLN A 92 3.17 -19.93 -4.30
C GLN A 92 3.32 -18.53 -4.92
N GLY A 93 2.57 -18.26 -5.99
CA GLY A 93 2.53 -16.97 -6.68
C GLY A 93 1.33 -16.12 -6.32
N PHE A 94 1.08 -15.10 -7.14
CA PHE A 94 -0.09 -14.23 -7.05
C PHE A 94 -1.23 -14.76 -7.92
N LYS A 95 -2.43 -14.62 -7.40
CA LYS A 95 -3.66 -15.03 -8.10
C LYS A 95 -4.15 -13.90 -9.01
N ASP A 96 -4.85 -14.25 -10.07
CA ASP A 96 -5.40 -13.28 -11.02
C ASP A 96 -6.23 -12.20 -10.34
N TYR A 97 -7.08 -12.58 -9.40
CA TYR A 97 -7.94 -11.60 -8.71
C TYR A 97 -7.14 -10.65 -7.79
N GLU A 98 -5.99 -11.07 -7.25
CA GLU A 98 -5.09 -10.22 -6.45
C GLU A 98 -4.42 -9.16 -7.33
N ILE A 99 -3.93 -9.58 -8.51
CA ILE A 99 -3.34 -8.70 -9.51
C ILE A 99 -4.38 -7.71 -10.03
N GLN A 100 -5.57 -8.20 -10.40
CA GLN A 100 -6.65 -7.34 -10.87
C GLN A 100 -7.15 -6.37 -9.81
N ARG A 101 -7.11 -6.75 -8.53
CA ARG A 101 -7.42 -5.83 -7.43
C ARG A 101 -6.39 -4.72 -7.36
N MET A 102 -5.10 -5.04 -7.41
CA MET A 102 -4.03 -4.03 -7.44
C MET A 102 -4.22 -3.04 -8.60
N ARG A 103 -4.54 -3.53 -9.81
CA ARG A 103 -4.81 -2.66 -10.95
C ARG A 103 -6.02 -1.76 -10.73
N ARG A 104 -7.09 -2.24 -10.11
CA ARG A 104 -8.26 -1.40 -9.75
C ARG A 104 -7.90 -0.34 -8.68
N ASP A 105 -7.02 -0.68 -7.73
CA ASP A 105 -6.56 0.28 -6.71
C ASP A 105 -5.74 1.40 -7.37
N ILE A 106 -4.94 1.06 -8.39
CA ILE A 106 -4.18 2.02 -9.21
C ILE A 106 -5.13 2.92 -10.01
N ASP A 107 -6.13 2.34 -10.69
CA ASP A 107 -7.13 3.09 -11.44
C ASP A 107 -7.87 4.07 -10.53
N TRP A 108 -8.30 3.61 -9.35
CA TRP A 108 -8.96 4.46 -8.36
C TRP A 108 -8.03 5.59 -7.87
N MET A 109 -6.75 5.31 -7.67
CA MET A 109 -5.77 6.34 -7.31
C MET A 109 -5.64 7.39 -8.44
N ARG A 110 -5.57 6.96 -9.70
CA ARG A 110 -5.51 7.85 -10.88
C ARG A 110 -6.77 8.71 -11.02
N GLU A 111 -7.92 8.23 -10.58
CA GLU A 111 -9.14 9.04 -10.51
C GLU A 111 -9.03 10.26 -9.58
N GLY A 112 -8.05 10.26 -8.67
CA GLY A 112 -7.72 11.44 -7.86
C GLY A 112 -7.42 12.68 -8.68
N SER A 113 -6.89 12.53 -9.90
CA SER A 113 -6.68 13.64 -10.84
C SER A 113 -7.96 14.33 -11.31
N LYS A 114 -9.11 13.69 -11.15
CA LYS A 114 -10.45 14.22 -11.49
C LYS A 114 -11.10 14.97 -10.31
N LEU A 115 -10.50 14.88 -9.11
CA LEU A 115 -11.00 15.59 -7.94
C LEU A 115 -10.77 17.09 -8.09
N ASP A 116 -11.61 17.86 -7.43
CA ASP A 116 -11.44 19.31 -7.34
C ASP A 116 -10.05 19.67 -6.78
N THR A 117 -9.36 20.57 -7.46
CA THR A 117 -7.97 20.93 -7.13
C THR A 117 -7.86 21.55 -5.74
N ASP A 118 -8.82 22.38 -5.33
CA ASP A 118 -8.76 23.02 -4.02
C ASP A 118 -9.10 22.04 -2.91
N TYR A 119 -9.98 21.06 -3.18
CA TYR A 119 -10.20 19.94 -2.28
C TYR A 119 -8.92 19.14 -2.06
N VAL A 120 -8.19 18.77 -3.11
CA VAL A 120 -6.93 18.02 -2.99
C VAL A 120 -5.88 18.82 -2.20
N LYS A 121 -5.74 20.13 -2.47
CA LYS A 121 -4.84 21.02 -1.71
C LYS A 121 -5.20 21.04 -0.22
N MET A 122 -6.49 21.13 0.11
CA MET A 122 -6.97 21.10 1.49
C MET A 122 -6.59 19.78 2.17
N GLN A 123 -6.82 18.62 1.50
CA GLN A 123 -6.46 17.33 2.04
C GLN A 123 -4.94 17.17 2.25
N ARG A 124 -4.11 17.70 1.34
CA ARG A 124 -2.66 17.74 1.50
C ARG A 124 -2.23 18.63 2.67
N ALA A 125 -2.89 19.77 2.86
CA ALA A 125 -2.66 20.62 4.03
C ALA A 125 -2.99 19.88 5.34
N ASP A 126 -4.10 19.17 5.38
CA ASP A 126 -4.52 18.39 6.56
C ASP A 126 -3.58 17.21 6.84
N PHE A 127 -3.07 16.54 5.79
CA PHE A 127 -2.01 15.55 5.93
C PHE A 127 -0.78 16.14 6.65
N TYR A 128 -0.29 17.29 6.19
CA TYR A 128 0.87 17.94 6.81
C TYR A 128 0.61 18.32 8.26
N ARG A 129 -0.53 18.99 8.54
CA ARG A 129 -0.90 19.43 9.90
C ARG A 129 -1.00 18.25 10.87
N PHE A 130 -1.58 17.14 10.42
CA PHE A 130 -1.71 15.94 11.23
C PHE A 130 -0.33 15.39 11.61
N PHE A 131 0.54 15.13 10.63
CA PHE A 131 1.84 14.55 10.91
C PHE A 131 2.80 15.49 11.63
N GLN A 132 2.70 16.80 11.42
CA GLN A 132 3.42 17.78 12.21
C GLN A 132 3.04 17.70 13.69
N GLU A 133 1.74 17.62 14.00
CA GLU A 133 1.28 17.49 15.38
C GLU A 133 1.60 16.10 15.95
N TYR A 134 1.52 15.06 15.15
CA TYR A 134 1.93 13.71 15.54
C TYR A 134 3.41 13.68 15.95
N ASP A 135 4.29 14.21 15.10
CA ASP A 135 5.73 14.27 15.37
C ASP A 135 6.05 15.02 16.65
N LYS A 136 5.39 16.18 16.87
CA LYS A 136 5.54 16.97 18.09
C LYS A 136 5.16 16.16 19.34
N ARG A 137 4.05 15.45 19.31
CA ARG A 137 3.55 14.64 20.45
C ARG A 137 4.39 13.41 20.73
N HIS A 138 4.82 12.73 19.68
CA HIS A 138 5.54 11.45 19.77
C HIS A 138 7.06 11.61 19.69
N LYS A 139 7.59 12.84 19.56
CA LYS A 139 9.02 13.13 19.36
C LYS A 139 9.60 12.34 18.17
N SER A 140 8.79 12.13 17.15
CA SER A 140 9.16 11.49 15.89
C SER A 140 9.52 12.56 14.83
N ASP A 141 9.88 12.09 13.64
CA ASP A 141 10.20 12.92 12.48
C ASP A 141 9.73 12.19 11.23
N PHE A 142 8.69 12.70 10.61
CA PHE A 142 8.09 12.09 9.44
C PHE A 142 9.11 11.79 8.34
N LEU A 143 9.99 12.75 8.04
CA LEU A 143 10.99 12.59 6.97
C LEU A 143 12.14 11.64 7.33
N LYS A 144 12.37 11.36 8.60
CA LYS A 144 13.30 10.26 8.99
C LYS A 144 12.70 8.90 8.72
N VAL A 145 11.38 8.75 8.86
CA VAL A 145 10.68 7.49 8.60
C VAL A 145 10.38 7.31 7.10
N PHE A 146 9.99 8.39 6.43
CA PHE A 146 9.59 8.40 5.02
C PHE A 146 10.41 9.39 4.18
N PRO A 147 11.75 9.24 4.07
CA PRO A 147 12.60 10.20 3.36
C PRO A 147 12.24 10.34 1.87
N GLN A 148 11.66 9.28 1.28
CA GLN A 148 11.24 9.28 -0.13
C GLN A 148 10.00 10.15 -0.38
N MET A 149 9.29 10.58 0.67
CA MET A 149 8.12 11.46 0.56
C MET A 149 8.46 12.94 0.67
N LYS A 150 9.72 13.32 0.64
CA LYS A 150 10.14 14.70 0.87
C LYS A 150 9.45 15.71 -0.06
N GLU A 151 9.38 15.42 -1.36
CA GLU A 151 8.73 16.32 -2.32
C GLU A 151 7.23 16.47 -2.03
N PHE A 152 6.54 15.38 -1.77
CA PHE A 152 5.14 15.39 -1.39
C PHE A 152 4.91 16.11 -0.06
N TRP A 153 5.79 15.89 0.92
CA TRP A 153 5.75 16.55 2.21
C TRP A 153 5.91 18.09 2.08
N ASP A 154 6.87 18.52 1.24
CA ASP A 154 7.12 19.94 1.00
C ASP A 154 5.93 20.60 0.29
N GLU A 155 5.28 19.92 -0.64
CA GLU A 155 4.05 20.36 -1.28
C GLU A 155 2.89 20.49 -0.27
N CYS A 156 2.70 19.47 0.58
CA CYS A 156 1.69 19.50 1.64
C CYS A 156 1.92 20.65 2.61
N ARG A 157 3.17 20.89 3.00
CA ARG A 157 3.55 22.04 3.84
C ARG A 157 3.20 23.38 3.21
N TYR A 158 3.50 23.53 1.92
CA TYR A 158 3.17 24.75 1.19
C TYR A 158 1.66 25.05 1.21
N HIS A 159 0.83 24.04 1.03
CA HIS A 159 -0.63 24.21 1.11
C HIS A 159 -1.13 24.48 2.53
N ALA A 160 -0.46 23.98 3.56
CA ALA A 160 -0.83 24.19 4.96
C ALA A 160 -0.51 25.60 5.47
N GLN A 161 0.39 26.34 4.80
CA GLN A 161 0.84 27.69 5.17
C GLN A 161 0.09 28.82 4.43
N LYS A 162 -0.77 28.47 3.50
CA LYS A 162 -1.67 29.39 2.79
C LYS A 162 -3.04 29.46 3.45
#